data_672e1b1b30ec89f2f500812610723975
#
_entry.id   672e1b1b30ec89f2f500812610723975
#
_cell.length_a   1.000
_cell.length_b   1.000
_cell.length_c   1.000
_cell.angle_alpha   90.00
_cell.angle_beta   90.00
_cell.angle_gamma   90.00
#
_symmetry.space_group_name_H-M   'P 1'
#
loop_
_entity.id
_entity.type
_entity.pdbx_description
1 polymer ?
#
loop_
_entity_poly.entity_id
_entity_poly.type
_entity_poly.pdbx_seq_one_letter_code
_entity_poly.pdbx_strand_id
1 'polypeptide(L)'
;MEEKRLQMSESFFLTAILAIVGGFLDAYSYLMRGHVFANAQTGNIVLFGVYLEKRNFTQAIYYLVPILAFAVGIILVEIVKHFYKEEHKIHWRQRIVAFELILVTIVGFIPLGQYAVSYTHLRAHETD
;
A
#
# COMPACT_ATOMS: atom_id res chain seq x y z
N MET A 1 -13.65 37.53 11.90
CA MET A 1 -12.57 36.72 11.34
C MET A 1 -12.86 35.27 11.63
N GLU A 2 -13.34 34.58 10.64
CA GLU A 2 -13.44 33.13 10.75
C GLU A 2 -12.03 32.58 10.67
N GLU A 3 -11.48 32.22 11.82
CA GLU A 3 -10.35 31.31 11.82
C GLU A 3 -10.81 30.03 11.11
N LYS A 4 -10.35 29.83 9.88
CA LYS A 4 -10.41 28.53 9.23
C LYS A 4 -9.70 27.57 10.18
N ARG A 5 -10.46 26.86 11.00
CA ARG A 5 -9.93 25.71 11.72
C ARG A 5 -9.40 24.75 10.67
N LEU A 6 -8.10 24.78 10.47
CA LEU A 6 -7.43 23.79 9.64
C LEU A 6 -7.91 22.42 10.11
N GLN A 7 -8.52 21.68 9.21
CA GLN A 7 -8.91 20.31 9.51
C GLN A 7 -7.67 19.58 10.00
N MET A 8 -7.81 18.74 11.01
CA MET A 8 -6.70 17.93 11.52
C MET A 8 -5.91 17.23 10.41
N SER A 9 -6.59 16.86 9.32
CA SER A 9 -5.98 16.26 8.14
C SER A 9 -5.03 17.18 7.36
N GLU A 10 -5.10 18.49 7.60
CA GLU A 10 -4.25 19.49 6.95
C GLU A 10 -3.13 19.99 7.86
N SER A 11 -3.04 19.45 9.07
CA SER A 11 -2.00 19.78 10.03
C SER A 11 -0.64 19.28 9.54
N PHE A 12 0.37 20.14 9.55
CA PHE A 12 1.76 19.78 9.24
C PHE A 12 2.24 18.60 10.10
N PHE A 13 1.88 18.61 11.37
CA PHE A 13 2.28 17.56 12.31
C PHE A 13 1.70 16.20 11.91
N LEU A 14 0.42 16.15 11.57
CA LEU A 14 -0.23 14.92 11.11
C LEU A 14 0.38 14.43 9.79
N THR A 15 0.62 15.34 8.85
CA THR A 15 1.25 15.02 7.57
C THR A 15 2.64 14.43 7.77
N ALA A 16 3.44 14.99 8.68
CA ALA A 16 4.76 14.49 9.01
C ALA A 16 4.70 13.06 9.60
N ILE A 17 3.77 12.83 10.53
CA ILE A 17 3.56 11.49 11.11
C ILE A 17 3.16 10.49 10.02
N LEU A 18 2.22 10.85 9.16
CA LEU A 18 1.75 9.98 8.08
C LEU A 18 2.88 9.66 7.08
N ALA A 19 3.74 10.64 6.80
CA ALA A 19 4.90 10.42 5.93
C ALA A 19 5.89 9.42 6.55
N ILE A 20 6.15 9.54 7.86
CA ILE A 20 7.01 8.59 8.59
C ILE A 20 6.40 7.19 8.57
N VAL A 21 5.12 7.06 8.88
CA VAL A 21 4.39 5.78 8.88
C VAL A 21 4.39 5.18 7.47
N GLY A 22 4.12 5.98 6.44
CA GLY A 22 4.13 5.55 5.05
C GLY A 22 5.50 5.03 4.62
N GLY A 23 6.57 5.77 4.96
CA GLY A 23 7.94 5.34 4.68
C GLY A 23 8.32 4.05 5.41
N PHE A 24 7.90 3.92 6.67
CA PHE A 24 8.11 2.70 7.45
C PHE A 24 7.40 1.50 6.82
N LEU A 25 6.13 1.67 6.40
CA LEU A 25 5.36 0.61 5.75
C LEU A 25 5.98 0.21 4.41
N ASP A 26 6.50 1.17 3.65
CA ASP A 26 7.19 0.89 2.39
C ASP A 26 8.49 0.10 2.63
N ALA A 27 9.28 0.51 3.61
CA ALA A 27 10.50 -0.22 3.98
C ALA A 27 10.16 -1.64 4.45
N TYR A 28 9.15 -1.77 5.31
CA TYR A 28 8.69 -3.07 5.79
C TYR A 28 8.23 -3.97 4.65
N SER A 29 7.35 -3.47 3.79
CA SER A 29 6.82 -4.27 2.68
C SER A 29 7.92 -4.64 1.68
N TYR A 30 8.86 -3.74 1.42
CA TYR A 30 9.99 -4.02 0.54
C TYR A 30 10.92 -5.09 1.10
N LEU A 31 11.26 -5.00 2.39
CA LEU A 31 12.20 -5.93 3.02
C LEU A 31 11.56 -7.28 3.37
N MET A 32 10.29 -7.27 3.79
CA MET A 32 9.65 -8.44 4.39
C MET A 32 8.57 -9.08 3.52
N ARG A 33 8.07 -8.38 2.51
CA ARG A 33 6.92 -8.81 1.70
C ARG A 33 7.23 -8.93 0.21
N GLY A 34 8.46 -9.23 -0.15
CA GLY A 34 8.81 -9.56 -1.52
C GLY A 34 9.22 -8.39 -2.40
N HIS A 35 9.82 -7.37 -1.82
CA HIS A 35 10.41 -6.23 -2.53
C HIS A 35 9.40 -5.37 -3.29
N VAL A 36 8.16 -5.28 -2.79
CA VAL A 36 7.12 -4.38 -3.29
C VAL A 36 6.88 -3.25 -2.30
N PHE A 37 6.52 -2.09 -2.83
CA PHE A 37 6.16 -0.94 -2.02
C PHE A 37 4.66 -0.95 -1.70
N ALA A 38 4.29 -0.73 -0.44
CA ALA A 38 2.90 -0.67 -0.01
C ALA A 38 2.22 0.62 -0.45
N ASN A 39 2.89 1.76 -0.30
CA ASN A 39 2.35 3.08 -0.60
C ASN A 39 2.96 3.69 -1.86
N ALA A 40 4.27 3.55 -2.06
CA ALA A 40 5.01 4.15 -3.16
C ALA A 40 4.77 3.41 -4.47
N GLN A 41 3.59 3.57 -5.05
CA GLN A 41 3.24 2.90 -6.32
C GLN A 41 4.14 3.33 -7.48
N THR A 42 4.68 4.54 -7.43
CA THR A 42 5.70 4.99 -8.39
C THR A 42 6.92 4.06 -8.40
N GLY A 43 7.36 3.62 -7.22
CA GLY A 43 8.44 2.64 -7.10
C GLY A 43 8.09 1.30 -7.78
N ASN A 44 6.87 0.81 -7.57
CA ASN A 44 6.39 -0.42 -8.23
C ASN A 44 6.34 -0.26 -9.76
N ILE A 45 5.90 0.90 -10.26
CA ILE A 45 5.86 1.20 -11.69
C ILE A 45 7.27 1.20 -12.29
N VAL A 46 8.22 1.81 -11.61
CA VAL A 46 9.63 1.82 -12.03
C VAL A 46 10.19 0.39 -12.12
N LEU A 47 9.96 -0.40 -11.07
CA LEU A 47 10.42 -1.79 -11.05
C LEU A 47 9.74 -2.64 -12.13
N PHE A 48 8.45 -2.42 -12.37
CA PHE A 48 7.74 -3.04 -13.48
C PHE A 48 8.44 -2.74 -14.80
N GLY A 49 8.76 -1.47 -15.09
CA GLY A 49 9.45 -1.06 -16.30
C GLY A 49 10.86 -1.67 -16.41
N VAL A 50 11.61 -1.70 -15.31
CA VAL A 50 12.95 -2.30 -15.27
C VAL A 50 12.90 -3.79 -15.62
N TYR A 51 11.96 -4.54 -15.06
CA TYR A 51 11.85 -5.96 -15.36
C TYR A 51 11.27 -6.24 -16.75
N LEU A 52 10.46 -5.36 -17.30
CA LEU A 52 10.06 -5.44 -18.71
C LEU A 52 11.24 -5.28 -19.64
N GLU A 53 12.12 -4.32 -19.37
CA GLU A 53 13.33 -4.10 -20.16
C GLU A 53 14.26 -5.31 -20.11
N LYS A 54 14.41 -5.93 -18.94
CA LYS A 54 15.18 -7.16 -18.75
C LYS A 54 14.51 -8.40 -19.33
N ARG A 55 13.33 -8.28 -19.90
CA ARG A 55 12.51 -9.37 -20.44
C ARG A 55 12.16 -10.44 -19.39
N ASN A 56 12.16 -10.07 -18.12
CA ASN A 56 11.72 -10.92 -17.04
C ASN A 56 10.22 -10.67 -16.76
N PHE A 57 9.37 -11.27 -17.58
CA PHE A 57 7.91 -11.05 -17.54
C PHE A 57 7.28 -11.55 -16.25
N THR A 58 7.80 -12.61 -15.65
CA THR A 58 7.30 -13.13 -14.38
C THR A 58 7.43 -12.10 -13.27
N GLN A 59 8.60 -11.48 -13.13
CA GLN A 59 8.83 -10.42 -12.15
C GLN A 59 8.05 -9.14 -12.50
N ALA A 60 7.96 -8.80 -13.78
CA ALA A 60 7.16 -7.65 -14.21
C ALA A 60 5.70 -7.81 -13.82
N ILE A 61 5.08 -8.97 -14.05
CA ILE A 61 3.70 -9.26 -13.64
C ILE A 61 3.55 -9.16 -12.11
N TYR A 62 4.55 -9.61 -11.37
CA TYR A 62 4.56 -9.52 -9.91
C TYR A 62 4.43 -8.08 -9.42
N TYR A 63 5.12 -7.13 -10.06
CA TYR A 63 5.00 -5.70 -9.73
C TYR A 63 3.72 -5.06 -10.26
N LEU A 64 3.11 -5.63 -11.30
CA LEU A 64 1.84 -5.16 -11.83
C LEU A 64 0.67 -5.38 -10.84
N VAL A 65 0.70 -6.45 -10.08
CA VAL A 65 -0.37 -6.81 -9.12
C VAL A 65 -0.65 -5.69 -8.10
N PRO A 66 0.34 -5.14 -7.37
CA PRO A 66 0.06 -4.05 -6.43
C PRO A 66 -0.40 -2.77 -7.13
N ILE A 67 0.06 -2.49 -8.34
CA ILE A 67 -0.38 -1.33 -9.13
C ILE A 67 -1.87 -1.46 -9.46
N LEU A 68 -2.31 -2.62 -9.94
CA LEU A 68 -3.71 -2.90 -10.25
C LEU A 68 -4.57 -2.91 -8.99
N ALA A 69 -4.09 -3.49 -7.90
CA ALA A 69 -4.79 -3.51 -6.63
C ALA A 69 -5.01 -2.08 -6.10
N PHE A 70 -4.00 -1.23 -6.21
CA PHE A 70 -4.09 0.19 -5.85
C PHE A 70 -5.13 0.93 -6.71
N ALA A 71 -5.10 0.72 -8.02
CA ALA A 71 -6.07 1.32 -8.94
C ALA A 71 -7.52 0.88 -8.61
N VAL A 72 -7.73 -0.40 -8.34
CA VAL A 72 -9.03 -0.93 -7.91
C VAL A 72 -9.46 -0.29 -6.58
N GLY A 73 -8.54 -0.14 -5.63
CA GLY A 73 -8.79 0.53 -4.35
C GLY A 73 -9.28 1.96 -4.54
N ILE A 74 -8.63 2.73 -5.42
CA ILE A 74 -9.05 4.11 -5.73
C ILE A 74 -10.46 4.12 -6.32
N ILE A 75 -10.76 3.23 -7.26
CA ILE A 75 -12.08 3.12 -7.88
C ILE A 75 -13.15 2.79 -6.84
N LEU A 76 -12.87 1.84 -5.94
CA LEU A 76 -13.78 1.47 -4.86
C LEU A 76 -14.05 2.65 -3.91
N VAL A 77 -13.03 3.40 -3.55
CA VAL A 77 -13.16 4.60 -2.70
C VAL A 77 -14.05 5.63 -3.38
N GLU A 78 -13.84 5.89 -4.67
CA GLU A 78 -14.67 6.84 -5.42
C GLU A 78 -16.12 6.38 -5.54
N ILE A 79 -16.36 5.10 -5.74
CA ILE A 79 -17.71 4.54 -5.76
C ILE A 79 -18.39 4.74 -4.40
N VAL A 80 -17.73 4.37 -3.31
CA VAL A 80 -18.26 4.52 -1.95
C VAL A 80 -18.56 6.00 -1.66
N LYS A 81 -17.63 6.87 -2.01
CA LYS A 81 -17.77 8.31 -1.85
C LYS A 81 -18.98 8.87 -2.62
N HIS A 82 -19.21 8.37 -3.83
CA HIS A 82 -20.36 8.79 -4.64
C HIS A 82 -21.69 8.36 -4.01
N PHE A 83 -21.80 7.12 -3.53
CA PHE A 83 -23.02 6.61 -2.91
C PHE A 83 -23.35 7.25 -1.56
N TYR A 84 -22.33 7.64 -0.77
CA TYR A 84 -22.52 8.18 0.58
C TYR A 84 -22.40 9.71 0.67
N LYS A 85 -22.27 10.38 -0.46
CA LYS A 85 -22.04 11.85 -0.52
C LYS A 85 -23.19 12.67 0.02
N GLU A 86 -24.42 12.15 0.04
CA GLU A 86 -25.61 12.91 0.37
C GLU A 86 -26.00 12.88 1.86
N GLU A 87 -25.58 11.90 2.62
CA GLU A 87 -26.11 11.73 3.98
C GLU A 87 -25.22 12.25 5.11
N HIS A 88 -23.94 11.96 5.14
CA HIS A 88 -23.02 12.47 6.18
C HIS A 88 -21.56 12.36 5.77
N LYS A 89 -20.90 13.47 5.55
CA LYS A 89 -19.49 13.54 5.10
C LYS A 89 -18.47 12.89 6.05
N ILE A 90 -18.84 12.67 7.31
CA ILE A 90 -17.93 12.16 8.34
C ILE A 90 -17.98 10.62 8.41
N HIS A 91 -19.14 10.02 8.20
CA HIS A 91 -19.36 8.59 8.41
C HIS A 91 -18.73 7.70 7.34
N TRP A 92 -18.67 8.12 6.09
CA TRP A 92 -18.07 7.34 5.01
C TRP A 92 -16.54 7.22 5.18
N ARG A 93 -15.89 8.28 5.64
CA ARG A 93 -14.46 8.28 5.93
C ARG A 93 -14.11 7.28 7.02
N GLN A 94 -14.90 7.25 8.09
CA GLN A 94 -14.72 6.31 9.20
C GLN A 94 -14.92 4.86 8.74
N ARG A 95 -15.88 4.61 7.86
CA ARG A 95 -16.12 3.27 7.31
C ARG A 95 -14.95 2.80 6.44
N ILE A 96 -14.39 3.68 5.62
CA ILE A 96 -13.21 3.37 4.80
C ILE A 96 -12.00 3.06 5.69
N VAL A 97 -11.73 3.89 6.71
CA VAL A 97 -10.64 3.66 7.65
C VAL A 97 -10.84 2.36 8.41
N ALA A 98 -12.07 2.07 8.86
CA ALA A 98 -12.38 0.80 9.52
C ALA A 98 -12.14 -0.39 8.60
N PHE A 99 -12.53 -0.30 7.33
CA PHE A 99 -12.30 -1.33 6.33
C PHE A 99 -10.79 -1.52 6.06
N GLU A 100 -10.03 -0.45 5.95
CA GLU A 100 -8.57 -0.50 5.80
C GLU A 100 -7.91 -1.16 7.01
N LEU A 101 -8.34 -0.81 8.23
CA LEU A 101 -7.84 -1.43 9.46
C LEU A 101 -8.12 -2.93 9.49
N ILE A 102 -9.30 -3.36 9.06
CA ILE A 102 -9.67 -4.78 8.96
C ILE A 102 -8.75 -5.48 7.95
N LEU A 103 -8.55 -4.90 6.77
CA LEU A 103 -7.67 -5.46 5.73
C LEU A 103 -6.23 -5.56 6.22
N VAL A 104 -5.70 -4.53 6.85
CA VAL A 104 -4.33 -4.51 7.39
C VAL A 104 -4.17 -5.57 8.48
N THR A 105 -5.19 -5.74 9.34
CA THR A 105 -5.21 -6.77 10.37
C THR A 105 -5.18 -8.16 9.76
N ILE A 106 -6.01 -8.40 8.73
CA ILE A 106 -6.03 -9.69 8.00
C ILE A 106 -4.66 -9.98 7.38
N VAL A 107 -4.08 -8.98 6.70
CA VAL A 107 -2.74 -9.11 6.08
C VAL A 107 -1.68 -9.38 7.15
N GLY A 108 -1.79 -8.73 8.31
CA GLY A 108 -0.88 -8.96 9.44
C GLY A 108 -0.92 -10.39 9.99
N PHE A 109 -2.06 -11.07 9.89
CA PHE A 109 -2.22 -12.47 10.29
C PHE A 109 -1.80 -13.48 9.23
N ILE A 110 -1.62 -13.06 7.98
CA ILE A 110 -1.09 -13.94 6.93
C ILE A 110 0.35 -14.32 7.30
N PRO A 111 0.66 -15.64 7.47
CA PRO A 111 1.96 -16.04 7.95
C PRO A 111 3.07 -15.66 6.96
N LEU A 112 4.02 -14.89 7.42
CA LEU A 112 5.27 -14.56 6.72
C LEU A 112 6.16 -15.79 6.51
N GLY A 113 5.92 -16.85 7.28
CA GLY A 113 6.78 -18.01 7.34
C GLY A 113 7.03 -18.71 6.01
N GLN A 114 6.02 -18.80 5.14
CA GLN A 114 6.16 -19.47 3.85
C GLN A 114 7.03 -18.67 2.87
N TYR A 115 6.90 -17.36 2.85
CA TYR A 115 7.72 -16.49 1.99
C TYR A 115 9.15 -16.35 2.49
N ALA A 116 9.34 -16.21 3.79
CA ALA A 116 10.66 -16.13 4.40
C ALA A 116 11.46 -17.42 4.21
N VAL A 117 10.82 -18.57 4.37
CA VAL A 117 11.46 -19.89 4.16
C VAL A 117 11.82 -20.09 2.68
N SER A 118 10.95 -19.72 1.75
CA SER A 118 11.22 -19.79 0.32
C SER A 118 12.41 -18.91 -0.09
N TYR A 119 12.49 -17.69 0.43
CA TYR A 119 13.62 -16.79 0.18
C TYR A 119 14.92 -17.30 0.77
N THR A 120 14.88 -17.84 1.97
CA THR A 120 16.07 -18.40 2.63
C THR A 120 16.60 -19.62 1.85
N HIS A 121 15.72 -20.46 1.32
CA HIS A 121 16.10 -21.59 0.47
C HIS A 121 16.72 -21.16 -0.85
N LEU A 122 16.12 -20.20 -1.54
CA LEU A 122 16.66 -19.66 -2.80
C LEU A 122 18.02 -19.02 -2.60
N ARG A 123 18.20 -18.27 -1.51
CA ARG A 123 19.46 -17.60 -1.19
C ARG A 123 20.55 -18.59 -0.78
N ALA A 124 20.20 -19.67 -0.13
CA ALA A 124 21.15 -20.75 0.19
C ALA A 124 21.65 -21.45 -1.08
N HIS A 125 20.82 -21.58 -2.12
CA HIS A 125 21.21 -22.12 -3.41
C HIS A 125 22.11 -21.18 -4.23
N GLU A 126 21.97 -19.88 -4.07
CA GLU A 126 22.80 -18.88 -4.77
C GLU A 126 24.20 -18.73 -4.17
N THR A 127 24.41 -19.14 -2.94
CA THR A 127 25.71 -19.04 -2.24
C THR A 127 26.56 -20.31 -2.35
N ASP A 128 26.01 -21.39 -2.86
CA ASP A 128 26.74 -22.61 -3.15
C ASP A 128 27.12 -22.69 -4.64
#